data_90653defe8330e7e622d041cedcd68a1
#
_entry.id   90653defe8330e7e622d041cedcd68a1
#
_cell.length_a   1.000
_cell.length_b   1.000
_cell.length_c   1.000
_cell.angle_alpha   90.00
_cell.angle_beta   90.00
_cell.angle_gamma   90.00
#
_symmetry.space_group_name_H-M   'P 1'
#
loop_
_entity.id
_entity.type
_entity.pdbx_description
1 polymer ?
#
loop_
_entity_poly.entity_id
_entity_poly.type
_entity_poly.pdbx_seq_one_letter_code
_entity_poly.pdbx_strand_id
1 'polypeptide(L)'
;DPDKLDCIVIINLCVPTASGVPLQLLPKEINGVRVIGIDVPGFGVPTHAEAKDVLAGAMLHYARQEAMAGPVAAPRQARSTKPNITLLGEMFPADPMIIAQMIAPMDLAVGTVVPTREWRELYAALDCKAVAAIHPFYTASVREFQAAGRPVVGSAPVGIEGTDAWL
;
A
#
# COMPACT_ATOMS: atom_id res chain seq x y z
N ASP A 1 16.86 0.78 16.57
CA ASP A 1 16.19 1.64 17.54
C ASP A 1 14.74 1.83 17.08
N PRO A 2 13.76 1.19 17.76
CA PRO A 2 12.34 1.22 17.37
C PRO A 2 11.72 2.62 17.47
N ASP A 3 12.32 3.54 18.22
CA ASP A 3 11.85 4.92 18.33
C ASP A 3 12.19 5.77 17.08
N LYS A 4 13.09 5.25 16.23
CA LYS A 4 13.60 5.97 15.06
C LYS A 4 13.25 5.29 13.74
N LEU A 5 12.94 4.00 13.76
CA LEU A 5 12.73 3.20 12.57
C LEU A 5 11.45 2.38 12.70
N ASP A 6 10.55 2.51 11.76
CA ASP A 6 9.33 1.69 11.69
C ASP A 6 9.60 0.28 11.16
N CYS A 7 10.53 0.15 10.20
CA CYS A 7 10.90 -1.15 9.65
C CYS A 7 12.30 -1.14 9.01
N ILE A 8 12.85 -2.33 8.83
CA ILE A 8 14.05 -2.63 8.04
C ILE A 8 13.58 -3.37 6.79
N VAL A 9 13.92 -2.84 5.61
CA VAL A 9 13.62 -3.52 4.35
C VAL A 9 14.89 -4.13 3.79
N ILE A 10 14.87 -5.44 3.55
CA ILE A 10 15.96 -6.21 2.93
C ILE A 10 15.53 -6.52 1.50
N ILE A 11 16.30 -6.03 0.54
CA ILE A 11 15.97 -6.13 -0.88
C ILE A 11 16.95 -7.07 -1.57
N ASN A 12 16.46 -8.17 -2.09
CA ASN A 12 17.18 -9.00 -3.03
C ASN A 12 17.03 -8.40 -4.44
N LEU A 13 18.14 -7.99 -5.03
CA LEU A 13 18.22 -7.62 -6.43
C LEU A 13 18.56 -8.86 -7.28
N CYS A 14 18.95 -8.65 -8.54
CA CYS A 14 19.15 -9.73 -9.51
C CYS A 14 20.04 -10.87 -9.01
N VAL A 15 21.20 -10.59 -8.44
CA VAL A 15 22.14 -11.63 -8.02
C VAL A 15 21.67 -12.43 -6.81
N PRO A 16 21.26 -11.82 -5.68
CA PRO A 16 20.72 -12.56 -4.55
C PRO A 16 19.49 -13.38 -4.90
N THR A 17 18.57 -12.83 -5.70
CA THR A 17 17.37 -13.55 -6.15
C THR A 17 17.74 -14.75 -7.02
N ALA A 18 18.61 -14.57 -8.01
CA ALA A 18 19.06 -15.66 -8.87
C ALA A 18 19.85 -16.74 -8.10
N SER A 19 20.55 -16.37 -7.04
CA SER A 19 21.27 -17.29 -6.16
C SER A 19 20.37 -17.96 -5.11
N GLY A 20 19.09 -17.63 -5.05
CA GLY A 20 18.14 -18.23 -4.13
C GLY A 20 18.37 -17.84 -2.66
N VAL A 21 18.80 -16.60 -2.40
CA VAL A 21 18.95 -16.10 -1.01
C VAL A 21 17.60 -16.14 -0.31
N PRO A 22 17.45 -16.91 0.80
CA PRO A 22 16.15 -17.21 1.37
C PRO A 22 15.64 -16.11 2.29
N LEU A 23 14.83 -15.19 1.77
CA LEU A 23 14.20 -14.11 2.56
C LEU A 23 13.21 -14.63 3.62
N GLN A 24 12.65 -15.81 3.41
CA GLN A 24 11.74 -16.47 4.37
C GLN A 24 12.43 -16.88 5.69
N LEU A 25 13.74 -16.92 5.72
CA LEU A 25 14.53 -17.20 6.94
C LEU A 25 14.85 -15.94 7.74
N LEU A 26 14.50 -14.77 7.26
CA LEU A 26 14.67 -13.53 8.00
C LEU A 26 13.80 -13.54 9.26
N PRO A 27 14.32 -13.04 10.39
CA PRO A 27 13.49 -12.83 11.57
C PRO A 27 12.41 -11.79 11.27
N LYS A 28 11.24 -11.93 11.88
CA LYS A 28 10.16 -10.94 11.73
C LYS A 28 10.53 -9.58 12.34
N GLU A 29 11.37 -9.60 13.37
CA GLU A 29 11.81 -8.40 14.08
C GLU A 29 13.27 -8.50 14.48
N ILE A 30 13.95 -7.36 14.52
CA ILE A 30 15.29 -7.19 15.10
C ILE A 30 15.23 -6.02 16.06
N ASN A 31 15.48 -6.28 17.36
CA ASN A 31 15.44 -5.29 18.44
C ASN A 31 14.14 -4.45 18.44
N GLY A 32 12.99 -5.08 18.22
CA GLY A 32 11.69 -4.42 18.18
C GLY A 32 11.38 -3.67 16.89
N VAL A 33 12.26 -3.73 15.88
CA VAL A 33 12.04 -3.15 14.55
C VAL A 33 11.62 -4.26 13.59
N ARG A 34 10.54 -4.06 12.85
CA ARG A 34 10.02 -4.97 11.82
C ARG A 34 11.05 -5.24 10.74
N VAL A 35 11.11 -6.47 10.24
CA VAL A 35 11.99 -6.85 9.12
C VAL A 35 11.14 -7.38 7.98
N ILE A 36 11.30 -6.79 6.80
CA ILE A 36 10.58 -7.15 5.58
C ILE A 36 11.61 -7.49 4.51
N GLY A 37 11.51 -8.70 3.96
CA GLY A 37 12.31 -9.13 2.82
C GLY A 37 11.50 -9.08 1.53
N ILE A 38 12.06 -8.52 0.47
CA ILE A 38 11.45 -8.49 -0.86
C ILE A 38 12.44 -8.87 -1.95
N ASP A 39 11.95 -9.57 -2.98
CA ASP A 39 12.67 -9.84 -4.21
C ASP A 39 12.24 -8.82 -5.27
N VAL A 40 13.20 -8.04 -5.77
CA VAL A 40 12.97 -7.01 -6.81
C VAL A 40 14.05 -7.15 -7.90
N PRO A 41 14.15 -8.33 -8.56
CA PRO A 41 15.10 -8.53 -9.62
C PRO A 41 14.63 -7.83 -10.90
N GLY A 42 15.53 -7.15 -11.62
CA GLY A 42 15.19 -6.46 -12.85
C GLY A 42 14.67 -7.36 -13.97
N PHE A 43 14.93 -8.67 -13.91
CA PHE A 43 14.37 -9.65 -14.84
C PHE A 43 12.94 -10.08 -14.51
N GLY A 44 12.44 -9.76 -13.31
CA GLY A 44 11.07 -10.13 -12.88
C GLY A 44 10.22 -8.93 -12.45
N VAL A 45 10.86 -7.80 -12.12
CA VAL A 45 10.21 -6.55 -11.71
C VAL A 45 10.83 -5.41 -12.54
N PRO A 46 10.38 -5.23 -13.79
CA PRO A 46 11.08 -4.38 -14.74
C PRO A 46 10.84 -2.88 -14.56
N THR A 47 9.80 -2.48 -13.83
CA THR A 47 9.45 -1.07 -13.68
C THR A 47 9.54 -0.60 -12.24
N HIS A 48 9.75 0.71 -12.07
CA HIS A 48 9.78 1.35 -10.75
C HIS A 48 8.42 1.24 -10.02
N ALA A 49 7.32 1.34 -10.76
CA ALA A 49 5.98 1.19 -10.20
C ALA A 49 5.73 -0.22 -9.66
N GLU A 50 6.16 -1.26 -10.39
CA GLU A 50 6.07 -2.66 -9.92
C GLU A 50 6.95 -2.91 -8.69
N ALA A 51 8.17 -2.32 -8.65
CA ALA A 51 9.03 -2.41 -7.46
C ALA A 51 8.38 -1.76 -6.23
N LYS A 52 7.74 -0.61 -6.38
CA LYS A 52 6.97 0.04 -5.32
C LYS A 52 5.78 -0.81 -4.89
N ASP A 53 5.08 -1.46 -5.81
CA ASP A 53 3.97 -2.36 -5.50
C ASP A 53 4.42 -3.58 -4.69
N VAL A 54 5.53 -4.21 -5.08
CA VAL A 54 6.11 -5.33 -4.32
C VAL A 54 6.41 -4.92 -2.88
N LEU A 55 7.02 -3.75 -2.68
CA LEU A 55 7.30 -3.22 -1.35
C LEU A 55 6.00 -2.90 -0.59
N ALA A 56 5.10 -2.15 -1.19
CA ALA A 56 3.83 -1.77 -0.56
C ALA A 56 2.99 -3.00 -0.20
N GLY A 57 2.93 -3.99 -1.07
CA GLY A 57 2.25 -5.27 -0.82
C GLY A 57 2.85 -6.02 0.37
N ALA A 58 4.18 -6.11 0.45
CA ALA A 58 4.85 -6.76 1.59
C ALA A 58 4.60 -6.01 2.92
N MET A 59 4.62 -4.67 2.89
CA MET A 59 4.30 -3.85 4.07
C MET A 59 2.83 -4.01 4.49
N LEU A 60 1.89 -3.99 3.55
CA LEU A 60 0.47 -4.22 3.81
C LEU A 60 0.22 -5.62 4.37
N HIS A 61 0.89 -6.64 3.83
CA HIS A 61 0.83 -8.01 4.34
C HIS A 61 1.23 -8.08 5.82
N TYR A 62 2.37 -7.49 6.17
CA TYR A 62 2.86 -7.47 7.53
C TYR A 62 1.91 -6.71 8.46
N ALA A 63 1.48 -5.50 8.06
CA ALA A 63 0.54 -4.69 8.84
C ALA A 63 -0.81 -5.40 9.04
N ARG A 64 -1.30 -6.14 8.04
CA ARG A 64 -2.52 -6.95 8.17
C ARG A 64 -2.34 -8.07 9.19
N GLN A 65 -1.21 -8.76 9.20
CA GLN A 65 -0.92 -9.78 10.20
C GLN A 65 -0.85 -9.21 11.62
N GLU A 66 -0.22 -8.04 11.81
CA GLU A 66 -0.22 -7.36 13.11
C GLU A 66 -1.63 -6.97 13.57
N ALA A 67 -2.45 -6.42 12.67
CA ALA A 67 -3.82 -6.04 12.98
C ALA A 67 -4.72 -7.24 13.33
N MET A 68 -4.43 -8.43 12.79
CA MET A 68 -5.12 -9.67 13.15
C MET A 68 -4.63 -10.24 14.48
N ALA A 69 -3.39 -9.98 14.88
CA ALA A 69 -2.79 -10.49 16.11
C ALA A 69 -3.17 -9.66 17.34
N GLY A 70 -3.57 -8.42 17.20
CA GLY A 70 -3.94 -7.57 18.33
C GLY A 70 -4.20 -6.10 17.99
N PRO A 71 -4.37 -5.26 19.01
CA PRO A 71 -4.60 -3.83 18.83
C PRO A 71 -3.43 -3.15 18.13
N VAL A 72 -3.71 -2.29 17.16
CA VAL A 72 -2.71 -1.54 16.41
C VAL A 72 -2.82 -0.03 16.66
N ALA A 73 -1.74 0.69 16.37
CA ALA A 73 -1.71 2.14 16.56
C ALA A 73 -2.75 2.85 15.68
N ALA A 74 -3.51 3.76 16.28
CA ALA A 74 -4.44 4.60 15.54
C ALA A 74 -3.70 5.58 14.61
N PRO A 75 -4.31 5.99 13.49
CA PRO A 75 -3.76 7.04 12.64
C PRO A 75 -3.65 8.37 13.40
N ARG A 76 -2.67 9.20 13.03
CA ARG A 76 -2.48 10.51 13.67
C ARG A 76 -3.62 11.49 13.36
N GLN A 77 -4.16 11.40 12.16
CA GLN A 77 -5.27 12.25 11.73
C GLN A 77 -6.60 11.63 12.10
N ALA A 78 -7.53 12.45 12.62
CA ALA A 78 -8.89 12.02 12.85
C ALA A 78 -9.53 11.61 11.53
N ARG A 79 -10.20 10.45 11.53
CA ARG A 79 -10.93 9.99 10.36
C ARG A 79 -12.12 10.92 10.09
N SER A 80 -12.41 11.12 8.81
CA SER A 80 -13.66 11.74 8.39
C SER A 80 -14.85 10.93 8.93
N THR A 81 -15.96 11.60 9.22
CA THR A 81 -17.23 10.94 9.53
C THR A 81 -17.85 10.28 8.30
N LYS A 82 -17.44 10.69 7.10
CA LYS A 82 -17.87 10.09 5.84
C LYS A 82 -17.16 8.76 5.60
N PRO A 83 -17.79 7.84 4.82
CA PRO A 83 -17.11 6.64 4.37
C PRO A 83 -15.80 6.98 3.69
N ASN A 84 -14.71 6.37 4.14
CA ASN A 84 -13.39 6.63 3.59
C ASN A 84 -12.99 5.57 2.56
N ILE A 85 -12.32 6.01 1.53
CA ILE A 85 -11.65 5.15 0.56
C ILE A 85 -10.14 5.32 0.66
N THR A 86 -9.41 4.24 0.39
CA THR A 86 -7.97 4.29 0.21
C THR A 86 -7.65 4.46 -1.27
N LEU A 87 -6.83 5.44 -1.62
CA LEU A 87 -6.27 5.55 -2.96
C LEU A 87 -5.05 4.64 -3.08
N LEU A 88 -5.03 3.79 -4.10
CA LEU A 88 -3.94 2.85 -4.32
C LEU A 88 -3.18 3.20 -5.59
N GLY A 89 -1.92 3.44 -5.41
CA GLY A 89 -0.97 3.71 -6.46
C GLY A 89 -0.46 5.14 -6.45
N GLU A 90 0.65 5.33 -7.11
CA GLU A 90 1.28 6.62 -7.29
C GLU A 90 1.35 6.89 -8.79
N MET A 91 0.60 7.87 -9.23
CA MET A 91 0.60 8.29 -10.63
C MET A 91 0.98 9.76 -10.70
N PHE A 92 2.01 10.05 -11.48
CA PHE A 92 2.35 11.42 -11.82
C PHE A 92 1.62 11.82 -13.10
N PRO A 93 0.90 12.95 -13.14
CA PRO A 93 0.80 14.02 -12.14
C PRO A 93 -0.45 13.97 -11.23
N ALA A 94 -1.02 12.80 -10.93
CA ALA A 94 -2.23 12.71 -10.12
C ALA A 94 -1.99 13.21 -8.68
N ASP A 95 -2.77 14.20 -8.27
CA ASP A 95 -2.75 14.75 -6.93
C ASP A 95 -3.92 14.16 -6.12
N PRO A 96 -3.65 13.48 -4.98
CA PRO A 96 -4.70 12.96 -4.10
C PRO A 96 -5.71 14.02 -3.65
N MET A 97 -5.31 15.28 -3.52
CA MET A 97 -6.21 16.38 -3.16
C MET A 97 -7.22 16.67 -4.25
N ILE A 98 -6.81 16.62 -5.52
CA ILE A 98 -7.70 16.79 -6.66
C ILE A 98 -8.70 15.64 -6.71
N ILE A 99 -8.23 14.41 -6.54
CA ILE A 99 -9.10 13.22 -6.49
C ILE A 99 -10.09 13.33 -5.34
N ALA A 100 -9.65 13.79 -4.16
CA ALA A 100 -10.54 14.01 -3.03
C ALA A 100 -11.67 15.01 -3.34
N GLN A 101 -11.37 16.09 -4.10
CA GLN A 101 -12.38 17.05 -4.54
C GLN A 101 -13.36 16.43 -5.55
N MET A 102 -12.88 15.56 -6.44
CA MET A 102 -13.74 14.90 -7.44
C MET A 102 -14.75 13.93 -6.80
N ILE A 103 -14.35 13.19 -5.76
CA ILE A 103 -15.23 12.22 -5.09
C ILE A 103 -16.07 12.82 -3.95
N ALA A 104 -15.78 14.05 -3.53
CA ALA A 104 -16.51 14.71 -2.44
C ALA A 104 -18.03 14.83 -2.69
N PRO A 105 -18.54 15.08 -3.94
CA PRO A 105 -19.96 15.08 -4.22
C PRO A 105 -20.67 13.73 -4.04
N MET A 106 -19.90 12.61 -4.00
CA MET A 106 -20.42 11.27 -3.75
C MET A 106 -20.56 10.96 -2.25
N ASP A 107 -20.36 11.95 -1.40
CA ASP A 107 -20.32 11.80 0.08
C ASP A 107 -19.22 10.84 0.57
N LEU A 108 -18.13 10.74 -0.17
CA LEU A 108 -16.94 9.96 0.14
C LEU A 108 -15.79 10.86 0.59
N ALA A 109 -14.86 10.29 1.34
CA ALA A 109 -13.62 10.94 1.73
C ALA A 109 -12.42 10.08 1.35
N VAL A 110 -11.34 10.71 0.92
CA VAL A 110 -10.03 10.04 0.84
C VAL A 110 -9.48 9.89 2.26
N GLY A 111 -9.28 8.65 2.70
CA GLY A 111 -8.71 8.34 3.99
C GLY A 111 -7.18 8.28 3.94
N THR A 112 -6.65 7.37 3.16
CA THR A 112 -5.21 7.10 3.07
C THR A 112 -4.80 6.93 1.60
N VAL A 113 -3.56 7.25 1.32
CA VAL A 113 -2.93 7.01 0.01
C VAL A 113 -1.81 6.00 0.19
N VAL A 114 -1.80 4.94 -0.62
CA VAL A 114 -0.75 3.92 -0.62
C VAL A 114 0.07 4.07 -1.91
N PRO A 115 1.39 4.17 -1.82
CA PRO A 115 2.28 3.99 -0.67
C PRO A 115 2.15 5.07 0.42
N THR A 116 2.27 4.64 1.68
CA THR A 116 2.13 5.49 2.86
C THR A 116 3.47 6.10 3.30
N ARG A 117 3.43 7.13 4.14
CA ARG A 117 4.63 7.76 4.71
C ARG A 117 5.02 7.20 6.07
N GLU A 118 4.03 6.73 6.85
CA GLU A 118 4.21 6.19 8.19
C GLU A 118 3.59 4.78 8.28
N TRP A 119 4.18 3.92 9.10
CA TRP A 119 3.69 2.56 9.30
C TRP A 119 2.22 2.51 9.74
N ARG A 120 1.84 3.36 10.69
CA ARG A 120 0.46 3.41 11.20
C ARG A 120 -0.61 3.74 10.16
N GLU A 121 -0.23 4.39 9.08
CA GLU A 121 -1.14 4.70 7.97
C GLU A 121 -1.53 3.44 7.19
N LEU A 122 -0.71 2.38 7.23
CA LEU A 122 -1.05 1.09 6.63
C LEU A 122 -2.27 0.46 7.31
N TYR A 123 -2.37 0.56 8.64
CA TYR A 123 -3.56 0.07 9.35
C TYR A 123 -4.80 0.88 8.96
N ALA A 124 -4.66 2.21 8.84
CA ALA A 124 -5.74 3.07 8.39
C ALA A 124 -6.15 2.75 6.95
N ALA A 125 -5.18 2.46 6.08
CA ALA A 125 -5.43 2.04 4.70
C ALA A 125 -6.23 0.73 4.63
N LEU A 126 -5.88 -0.24 5.49
CA LEU A 126 -6.57 -1.54 5.58
C LEU A 126 -7.98 -1.44 6.18
N ASP A 127 -8.26 -0.38 6.95
CA ASP A 127 -9.57 -0.14 7.58
C ASP A 127 -10.41 0.87 6.78
N CYS A 128 -10.40 0.78 5.46
CA CYS A 128 -11.22 1.58 4.55
C CYS A 128 -12.52 0.86 4.16
N LYS A 129 -13.45 1.57 3.54
CA LYS A 129 -14.68 0.98 2.97
C LYS A 129 -14.42 0.35 1.61
N ALA A 130 -13.57 0.98 0.81
CA ALA A 130 -13.14 0.49 -0.49
C ALA A 130 -11.74 1.03 -0.82
N VAL A 131 -11.10 0.42 -1.78
CA VAL A 131 -9.84 0.87 -2.35
C VAL A 131 -10.09 1.30 -3.79
N ALA A 132 -9.70 2.51 -4.13
CA ALA A 132 -9.76 3.02 -5.49
C ALA A 132 -8.35 3.01 -6.10
N ALA A 133 -8.14 2.14 -7.08
CA ALA A 133 -6.87 2.08 -7.79
C ALA A 133 -6.74 3.29 -8.73
N ILE A 134 -5.58 3.95 -8.68
CA ILE A 134 -5.22 5.07 -9.56
C ILE A 134 -4.00 4.76 -10.42
N HIS A 135 -3.46 3.55 -10.29
CA HIS A 135 -2.32 3.08 -11.08
C HIS A 135 -2.51 1.60 -11.46
N PRO A 136 -2.28 1.21 -12.73
CA PRO A 136 -2.61 -0.14 -13.22
C PRO A 136 -1.69 -1.25 -12.70
N PHE A 137 -0.51 -0.93 -12.16
CA PHE A 137 0.52 -1.93 -11.84
C PHE A 137 0.63 -2.31 -10.36
N TYR A 138 -0.33 -1.94 -9.53
CA TYR A 138 -0.34 -2.23 -8.09
C TYR A 138 -1.07 -3.55 -7.78
N THR A 139 -0.60 -4.65 -8.35
CA THR A 139 -1.26 -5.97 -8.23
C THR A 139 -0.98 -6.69 -6.92
N ALA A 140 0.21 -6.56 -6.35
CA ALA A 140 0.56 -7.16 -5.05
C ALA A 140 -0.24 -6.49 -3.93
N SER A 141 -0.31 -5.17 -3.93
CA SER A 141 -1.11 -4.40 -2.97
C SER A 141 -2.60 -4.71 -3.09
N VAL A 142 -3.15 -4.84 -4.31
CA VAL A 142 -4.54 -5.24 -4.54
C VAL A 142 -4.86 -6.57 -3.87
N ARG A 143 -3.99 -7.56 -3.99
CA ARG A 143 -4.18 -8.89 -3.36
C ARG A 143 -4.27 -8.78 -1.83
N GLU A 144 -3.47 -7.92 -1.21
CA GLU A 144 -3.50 -7.74 0.24
C GLU A 144 -4.78 -7.03 0.71
N PHE A 145 -5.28 -6.05 -0.03
CA PHE A 145 -6.58 -5.44 0.26
C PHE A 145 -7.73 -6.43 0.09
N GLN A 146 -7.73 -7.24 -0.95
CA GLN A 146 -8.71 -8.30 -1.15
C GLN A 146 -8.65 -9.33 -0.03
N ALA A 147 -7.45 -9.73 0.40
CA ALA A 147 -7.25 -10.63 1.55
C ALA A 147 -7.73 -10.01 2.88
N ALA A 148 -7.75 -8.68 2.98
CA ALA A 148 -8.33 -7.94 4.10
C ALA A 148 -9.86 -7.76 3.97
N GLY A 149 -10.50 -8.33 2.93
CA GLY A 149 -11.93 -8.19 2.66
C GLY A 149 -12.33 -6.80 2.17
N ARG A 150 -11.41 -6.04 1.59
CA ARG A 150 -11.69 -4.70 1.04
C ARG A 150 -11.95 -4.77 -0.45
N PRO A 151 -13.11 -4.29 -0.94
CA PRO A 151 -13.36 -4.21 -2.37
C PRO A 151 -12.38 -3.22 -3.01
N VAL A 152 -11.84 -3.62 -4.16
CA VAL A 152 -10.97 -2.77 -4.98
C VAL A 152 -11.73 -2.39 -6.23
N VAL A 153 -11.84 -1.10 -6.50
CA VAL A 153 -12.58 -0.54 -7.62
C VAL A 153 -11.65 0.29 -8.52
N GLY A 154 -12.03 0.39 -9.77
CA GLY A 154 -11.38 1.23 -10.73
C GLY A 154 -10.09 0.65 -11.32
N SER A 155 -9.60 1.40 -12.27
CA SER A 155 -8.29 1.32 -12.88
C SER A 155 -7.71 2.75 -12.89
N ALA A 156 -6.67 3.04 -13.64
CA ALA A 156 -6.14 4.39 -13.68
C ALA A 156 -7.14 5.39 -14.30
N PRO A 157 -7.48 6.52 -13.64
CA PRO A 157 -8.32 7.58 -14.21
C PRO A 157 -7.51 8.41 -15.21
N VAL A 158 -7.34 7.93 -16.43
CA VAL A 158 -6.54 8.57 -17.47
C VAL A 158 -7.45 9.17 -18.54
N GLY A 159 -7.32 10.47 -18.77
CA GLY A 159 -8.13 11.22 -19.71
C GLY A 159 -9.56 11.43 -19.22
N ILE A 160 -10.38 12.12 -20.02
CA ILE A 160 -11.76 12.46 -19.64
C ILE A 160 -12.62 11.21 -19.53
N GLU A 161 -12.64 10.37 -20.57
CA GLU A 161 -13.45 9.15 -20.60
C GLU A 161 -13.02 8.14 -19.53
N GLY A 162 -11.69 8.00 -19.32
CA GLY A 162 -11.17 7.11 -18.29
C GLY A 162 -11.49 7.58 -16.87
N THR A 163 -11.53 8.89 -16.65
CA THR A 163 -11.91 9.48 -15.36
C THR A 163 -13.42 9.35 -15.11
N ASP A 164 -14.24 9.60 -16.12
CA ASP A 164 -15.70 9.42 -16.06
C ASP A 164 -16.06 7.96 -15.72
N ALA A 165 -15.39 7.01 -16.37
CA ALA A 165 -15.59 5.58 -16.10
C ALA A 165 -15.05 5.12 -14.73
N TRP A 166 -14.09 5.85 -14.18
CA TRP A 166 -13.50 5.56 -12.87
C TRP A 166 -14.38 6.08 -11.73
N LEU A 167 -15.04 7.21 -11.89
CA LEU A 167 -15.99 7.79 -10.93
C LEU A 167 -17.29 6.98 -10.87
#